data_7bc3efc251a2eaad7b600e827e27a823
#
_entry.id   7bc3efc251a2eaad7b600e827e27a823
#
_cell.length_a   1.000
_cell.length_b   1.000
_cell.length_c   1.000
_cell.angle_alpha   90.00
_cell.angle_beta   90.00
_cell.angle_gamma   90.00
#
_symmetry.space_group_name_H-M   'P 1'
#
loop_
_entity.id
_entity.type
_entity.pdbx_description
1 polymer ?
#
loop_
_entity_poly.entity_id
_entity_poly.type
_entity_poly.pdbx_seq_one_letter_code
_entity_poly.pdbx_strand_id
1 'polypeptide(L)'
;KSYVALGDELEPYQDREAYRALKAMPNLFGGSEVLDELAGLTDNPGVLKAVAYLKNLIDAITNAGYGENVMIDLGLVQEIDYYTGLMFRGYMGGAGSPVLAGGRYDNLCAKFGRDIPATGFAIDIDALSESVDLKKKVIPQELVFCERSDLKGALNYINTNSELAELAPCDTEKEAMELAKKKGYRTLVIFRDGAVKEVEVQA
;
A
#
# COMPACT_ATOMS: atom_id res chain seq x y z
N LYS A 1 -13.51 18.45 5.12
CA LYS A 1 -14.54 17.64 5.79
C LYS A 1 -15.41 18.61 6.62
N SER A 2 -16.74 18.62 6.42
CA SER A 2 -17.67 19.41 7.25
C SER A 2 -18.37 18.48 8.24
N TYR A 3 -17.91 18.47 9.47
CA TYR A 3 -18.51 17.65 10.55
C TYR A 3 -19.92 18.09 10.91
N VAL A 4 -20.22 19.39 10.77
CA VAL A 4 -21.55 19.96 11.01
C VAL A 4 -22.52 19.41 9.97
N ALA A 5 -22.21 19.53 8.68
CA ALA A 5 -23.05 19.00 7.61
C ALA A 5 -23.29 17.48 7.73
N LEU A 6 -22.28 16.71 8.11
CA LEU A 6 -22.46 15.28 8.36
C LEU A 6 -23.38 15.02 9.54
N GLY A 7 -23.28 15.80 10.62
CA GLY A 7 -24.16 15.72 11.77
C GLY A 7 -25.61 15.94 11.39
N ASP A 8 -25.88 17.01 10.64
CA ASP A 8 -27.22 17.36 10.17
C ASP A 8 -27.82 16.28 9.24
N GLU A 9 -27.00 15.74 8.31
CA GLU A 9 -27.42 14.66 7.41
C GLU A 9 -27.71 13.33 8.15
N LEU A 10 -26.98 13.05 9.24
CA LEU A 10 -27.16 11.83 10.02
C LEU A 10 -28.29 11.94 11.06
N GLU A 11 -28.71 13.15 11.43
CA GLU A 11 -29.72 13.41 12.47
C GLU A 11 -31.02 12.57 12.29
N PRO A 12 -31.59 12.42 11.06
CA PRO A 12 -32.78 11.60 10.84
C PRO A 12 -32.60 10.11 11.07
N TYR A 13 -31.37 9.64 11.24
CA TYR A 13 -31.01 8.22 11.33
C TYR A 13 -30.45 7.81 12.69
N GLN A 14 -30.67 8.61 13.75
CA GLN A 14 -30.15 8.36 15.11
C GLN A 14 -30.50 6.98 15.68
N ASP A 15 -31.68 6.47 15.32
CA ASP A 15 -32.17 5.15 15.74
C ASP A 15 -31.59 3.98 14.94
N ARG A 16 -30.77 4.25 13.90
CA ARG A 16 -30.16 3.21 13.10
C ARG A 16 -28.85 2.71 13.74
N GLU A 17 -28.64 1.41 13.68
CA GLU A 17 -27.43 0.74 14.20
C GLU A 17 -26.13 1.39 13.65
N ALA A 18 -26.10 1.74 12.37
CA ALA A 18 -24.93 2.33 11.73
C ALA A 18 -24.65 3.79 12.15
N TYR A 19 -25.59 4.50 12.82
CA TYR A 19 -25.45 5.92 13.14
C TYR A 19 -24.20 6.22 13.94
N ARG A 20 -23.93 5.45 15.00
CA ARG A 20 -22.78 5.65 15.89
C ARG A 20 -21.46 5.50 15.13
N ALA A 21 -21.33 4.46 14.33
CA ALA A 21 -20.15 4.19 13.53
C ALA A 21 -19.92 5.30 12.47
N LEU A 22 -20.94 5.65 11.70
CA LEU A 22 -20.85 6.68 10.65
C LEU A 22 -20.50 8.06 11.23
N LYS A 23 -21.04 8.41 12.40
CA LYS A 23 -20.73 9.68 13.08
C LYS A 23 -19.30 9.73 13.60
N ALA A 24 -18.75 8.59 14.02
CA ALA A 24 -17.38 8.49 14.54
C ALA A 24 -16.32 8.46 13.43
N MET A 25 -16.58 7.77 12.30
CA MET A 25 -15.61 7.52 11.22
C MET A 25 -14.77 8.73 10.79
N PRO A 26 -15.30 9.94 10.60
CA PRO A 26 -14.49 11.09 10.21
C PRO A 26 -13.42 11.52 11.21
N ASN A 27 -13.56 11.11 12.48
CA ASN A 27 -12.61 11.39 13.56
C ASN A 27 -11.67 10.22 13.83
N LEU A 28 -11.93 9.05 13.25
CA LEU A 28 -11.09 7.86 13.39
C LEU A 28 -9.89 7.96 12.46
N PHE A 29 -8.83 8.58 12.99
CA PHE A 29 -7.56 8.80 12.32
C PHE A 29 -6.41 8.46 13.28
N GLY A 30 -5.50 7.55 12.88
CA GLY A 30 -4.39 7.13 13.76
C GLY A 30 -3.76 5.83 13.30
N GLY A 31 -3.23 5.07 14.25
CA GLY A 31 -2.68 3.74 14.04
C GLY A 31 -3.77 2.65 13.96
N SER A 32 -3.40 1.41 14.25
CA SER A 32 -4.33 0.27 14.19
C SER A 32 -5.44 0.31 15.24
N GLU A 33 -5.28 1.07 16.31
CA GLU A 33 -6.26 1.25 17.41
C GLU A 33 -7.59 1.80 16.90
N VAL A 34 -7.61 2.65 15.87
CA VAL A 34 -8.87 3.19 15.31
C VAL A 34 -9.75 2.11 14.68
N LEU A 35 -9.17 0.98 14.27
CA LEU A 35 -9.92 -0.17 13.77
C LEU A 35 -10.64 -0.91 14.90
N ASP A 36 -10.04 -0.99 16.09
CA ASP A 36 -10.67 -1.56 17.27
C ASP A 36 -11.80 -0.68 17.76
N GLU A 37 -11.60 0.64 17.73
CA GLU A 37 -12.63 1.61 18.08
C GLU A 37 -13.85 1.50 17.15
N LEU A 38 -13.64 1.45 15.81
CA LEU A 38 -14.73 1.25 14.86
C LEU A 38 -15.46 -0.08 15.10
N ALA A 39 -14.72 -1.16 15.35
CA ALA A 39 -15.31 -2.47 15.62
C ALA A 39 -16.20 -2.48 16.87
N GLY A 40 -15.86 -1.68 17.89
CA GLY A 40 -16.67 -1.50 19.10
C GLY A 40 -17.96 -0.66 18.90
N LEU A 41 -18.11 -0.01 17.75
CA LEU A 41 -19.26 0.87 17.47
C LEU A 41 -20.35 0.20 16.62
N THR A 42 -20.14 -1.02 16.12
CA THR A 42 -21.07 -1.69 15.20
C THR A 42 -20.96 -3.20 15.26
N ASP A 43 -22.09 -3.89 15.10
CA ASP A 43 -22.17 -5.35 14.90
C ASP A 43 -22.33 -5.73 13.43
N ASN A 44 -22.23 -4.77 12.51
CA ASN A 44 -22.42 -5.03 11.08
C ASN A 44 -21.30 -5.94 10.53
N PRO A 45 -21.63 -7.15 10.03
CA PRO A 45 -20.64 -8.13 9.60
C PRO A 45 -19.80 -7.67 8.43
N GLY A 46 -20.33 -6.80 7.56
CA GLY A 46 -19.58 -6.22 6.44
C GLY A 46 -18.49 -5.27 6.92
N VAL A 47 -18.80 -4.42 7.90
CA VAL A 47 -17.82 -3.51 8.52
C VAL A 47 -16.76 -4.30 9.28
N LEU A 48 -17.16 -5.28 10.09
CA LEU A 48 -16.22 -6.12 10.84
C LEU A 48 -15.27 -6.91 9.90
N LYS A 49 -15.77 -7.39 8.76
CA LYS A 49 -14.95 -8.03 7.73
C LYS A 49 -13.95 -7.05 7.12
N ALA A 50 -14.35 -5.81 6.84
CA ALA A 50 -13.45 -4.78 6.32
C ALA A 50 -12.37 -4.40 7.35
N VAL A 51 -12.75 -4.27 8.62
CA VAL A 51 -11.80 -4.06 9.74
C VAL A 51 -10.76 -5.17 9.81
N ALA A 52 -11.20 -6.44 9.78
CA ALA A 52 -10.29 -7.59 9.82
C ALA A 52 -9.34 -7.60 8.60
N TYR A 53 -9.82 -7.26 7.42
CA TYR A 53 -8.99 -7.13 6.23
C TYR A 53 -7.92 -6.04 6.38
N LEU A 54 -8.30 -4.86 6.87
CA LEU A 54 -7.35 -3.76 7.09
C LEU A 54 -6.31 -4.12 8.16
N LYS A 55 -6.69 -4.77 9.24
CA LYS A 55 -5.75 -5.25 10.27
C LYS A 55 -4.70 -6.19 9.68
N ASN A 56 -5.13 -7.20 8.93
CA ASN A 56 -4.20 -8.13 8.26
C ASN A 56 -3.24 -7.42 7.30
N LEU A 57 -3.72 -6.38 6.61
CA LEU A 57 -2.87 -5.59 5.72
C LEU A 57 -1.84 -4.77 6.51
N ILE A 58 -2.26 -4.10 7.58
CA ILE A 58 -1.34 -3.33 8.45
C ILE A 58 -0.29 -4.25 9.08
N ASP A 59 -0.69 -5.44 9.52
CA ASP A 59 0.25 -6.45 10.04
C ASP A 59 1.28 -6.84 8.96
N ALA A 60 0.85 -7.05 7.72
CA ALA A 60 1.76 -7.35 6.62
C ALA A 60 2.74 -6.21 6.34
N ILE A 61 2.28 -4.96 6.34
CA ILE A 61 3.10 -3.75 6.16
C ILE A 61 4.09 -3.59 7.31
N THR A 62 3.64 -3.82 8.54
CA THR A 62 4.47 -3.77 9.76
C THR A 62 5.56 -4.84 9.73
N ASN A 63 5.19 -6.07 9.34
CA ASN A 63 6.15 -7.16 9.16
C ASN A 63 7.18 -6.87 8.06
N ALA A 64 6.79 -6.12 7.04
CA ALA A 64 7.71 -5.62 6.01
C ALA A 64 8.63 -4.47 6.50
N GLY A 65 8.42 -3.94 7.70
CA GLY A 65 9.25 -2.90 8.31
C GLY A 65 8.74 -1.46 8.11
N TYR A 66 7.53 -1.27 7.58
CA TYR A 66 6.96 0.05 7.26
C TYR A 66 5.78 0.46 8.14
N GLY A 67 5.50 -0.24 9.24
CA GLY A 67 4.33 0.03 10.10
C GLY A 67 4.27 1.47 10.62
N GLU A 68 5.40 2.06 10.99
CA GLU A 68 5.47 3.45 11.49
C GLU A 68 5.20 4.51 10.40
N ASN A 69 5.22 4.11 9.12
CA ASN A 69 4.97 5.00 7.99
C ASN A 69 3.51 5.00 7.53
N VAL A 70 2.65 4.24 8.21
CA VAL A 70 1.25 4.06 7.81
C VAL A 70 0.32 4.59 8.88
N MET A 71 -0.67 5.36 8.43
CA MET A 71 -1.78 5.83 9.25
C MET A 71 -3.11 5.47 8.60
N ILE A 72 -4.11 5.21 9.42
CA ILE A 72 -5.46 4.86 8.99
C ILE A 72 -6.33 6.12 9.08
N ASP A 73 -7.02 6.48 8.00
CA ASP A 73 -8.03 7.54 7.94
C ASP A 73 -9.37 6.94 7.49
N LEU A 74 -10.26 6.64 8.44
CA LEU A 74 -11.58 6.08 8.13
C LEU A 74 -12.57 7.15 7.62
N GLY A 75 -12.20 8.41 7.70
CA GLY A 75 -12.95 9.52 7.10
C GLY A 75 -12.50 9.86 5.68
N LEU A 76 -11.60 9.08 5.07
CA LEU A 76 -11.19 9.29 3.69
C LEU A 76 -12.28 8.80 2.74
N VAL A 77 -12.87 9.75 1.99
CA VAL A 77 -13.84 9.47 0.94
C VAL A 77 -13.24 9.83 -0.40
N GLN A 78 -13.44 8.99 -1.39
CA GLN A 78 -13.04 9.23 -2.78
C GLN A 78 -14.25 9.64 -3.63
N GLU A 79 -14.02 10.53 -4.56
CA GLU A 79 -15.03 10.97 -5.53
C GLU A 79 -15.22 9.95 -6.67
N ILE A 80 -14.26 9.02 -6.86
CA ILE A 80 -14.24 8.08 -7.98
C ILE A 80 -14.69 6.70 -7.53
N ASP A 81 -15.74 6.20 -8.12
CA ASP A 81 -16.52 5.01 -7.70
C ASP A 81 -16.00 3.68 -8.30
N TYR A 82 -14.71 3.57 -8.64
CA TYR A 82 -14.18 2.32 -9.19
C TYR A 82 -13.42 1.45 -8.18
N TYR A 83 -13.07 2.00 -7.01
CA TYR A 83 -12.40 1.21 -5.97
C TYR A 83 -13.36 0.22 -5.32
N THR A 84 -12.93 -1.03 -5.18
CA THR A 84 -13.69 -2.12 -4.58
C THR A 84 -13.17 -2.55 -3.21
N GLY A 85 -12.10 -1.93 -2.75
CA GLY A 85 -11.45 -2.26 -1.50
C GLY A 85 -10.62 -1.11 -0.96
N LEU A 86 -9.40 -1.43 -0.54
CA LEU A 86 -8.47 -0.44 0.01
C LEU A 86 -8.23 0.73 -0.94
N MET A 87 -8.21 1.91 -0.37
CA MET A 87 -7.65 3.14 -0.97
C MET A 87 -6.50 3.63 -0.11
N PHE A 88 -5.51 4.26 -0.74
CA PHE A 88 -4.39 4.85 -0.03
C PHE A 88 -3.91 6.14 -0.71
N ARG A 89 -3.29 7.00 0.09
CA ARG A 89 -2.58 8.20 -0.36
C ARG A 89 -1.20 8.21 0.27
N GLY A 90 -0.21 8.63 -0.50
CA GLY A 90 1.15 8.85 -0.01
C GLY A 90 1.44 10.33 0.13
N TYR A 91 2.08 10.68 1.23
CA TYR A 91 2.50 12.04 1.53
C TYR A 91 4.02 12.08 1.71
N MET A 92 4.64 13.16 1.31
CA MET A 92 6.07 13.38 1.50
C MET A 92 6.30 14.68 2.27
N GLY A 93 7.30 14.70 3.12
CA GLY A 93 7.70 15.91 3.84
C GLY A 93 8.05 17.03 2.85
N GLY A 94 7.48 18.22 3.06
CA GLY A 94 7.66 19.36 2.17
C GLY A 94 6.63 19.47 1.05
N ALA A 95 5.87 18.42 0.72
CA ALA A 95 4.77 18.49 -0.23
C ALA A 95 3.49 19.01 0.44
N GLY A 96 2.81 19.97 -0.19
CA GLY A 96 1.54 20.52 0.29
C GLY A 96 0.31 19.64 -0.04
N SER A 97 0.49 18.58 -0.83
CA SER A 97 -0.55 17.68 -1.30
C SER A 97 -0.05 16.23 -1.33
N PRO A 98 -0.96 15.23 -1.45
CA PRO A 98 -0.54 13.85 -1.67
C PRO A 98 0.29 13.73 -2.95
N VAL A 99 1.44 13.07 -2.86
CA VAL A 99 2.31 12.78 -4.01
C VAL A 99 1.97 11.45 -4.70
N LEU A 100 1.11 10.65 -4.06
CA LEU A 100 0.70 9.35 -4.56
C LEU A 100 -0.74 9.06 -4.12
N ALA A 101 -1.53 8.45 -5.01
CA ALA A 101 -2.86 7.94 -4.69
C ALA A 101 -3.13 6.65 -5.45
N GLY A 102 -3.79 5.70 -4.79
CA GLY A 102 -4.09 4.41 -5.38
C GLY A 102 -5.10 3.60 -4.59
N GLY A 103 -5.32 2.35 -5.03
CA GLY A 103 -6.22 1.43 -4.37
C GLY A 103 -6.46 0.14 -5.16
N ARG A 104 -7.39 -0.66 -4.67
CA ARG A 104 -7.84 -1.91 -5.27
C ARG A 104 -9.15 -1.70 -6.05
N TYR A 105 -9.22 -2.22 -7.27
CA TYR A 105 -10.34 -2.02 -8.20
C TYR A 105 -10.65 -3.27 -9.02
N ASP A 106 -11.09 -4.33 -8.36
CA ASP A 106 -11.30 -5.66 -8.95
C ASP A 106 -12.32 -5.67 -10.10
N ASN A 107 -13.34 -4.81 -10.05
CA ASN A 107 -14.43 -4.80 -11.04
C ASN A 107 -14.11 -3.94 -12.29
N LEU A 108 -13.03 -3.19 -12.30
CA LEU A 108 -12.72 -2.28 -13.41
C LEU A 108 -12.38 -3.05 -14.68
N CYS A 109 -11.52 -4.07 -14.56
CA CYS A 109 -11.08 -4.88 -15.71
C CYS A 109 -12.24 -5.67 -16.34
N ALA A 110 -13.23 -6.09 -15.55
CA ALA A 110 -14.42 -6.80 -16.03
C ALA A 110 -15.24 -5.95 -17.02
N LYS A 111 -15.28 -4.61 -16.85
CA LYS A 111 -15.93 -3.68 -17.80
C LYS A 111 -15.28 -3.67 -19.18
N PHE A 112 -14.04 -4.13 -19.28
CA PHE A 112 -13.28 -4.26 -20.51
C PHE A 112 -13.11 -5.72 -20.96
N GLY A 113 -13.96 -6.62 -20.46
CA GLY A 113 -14.03 -8.03 -20.89
C GLY A 113 -13.02 -8.97 -20.23
N ARG A 114 -12.35 -8.54 -19.15
CA ARG A 114 -11.41 -9.36 -18.37
C ARG A 114 -11.77 -9.31 -16.89
N ASP A 115 -12.31 -10.40 -16.38
CA ASP A 115 -12.62 -10.54 -14.94
C ASP A 115 -11.39 -10.95 -14.15
N ILE A 116 -10.55 -9.96 -13.83
CA ILE A 116 -9.33 -10.11 -13.04
C ILE A 116 -9.25 -9.01 -11.98
N PRO A 117 -8.81 -9.34 -10.75
CA PRO A 117 -8.56 -8.33 -9.73
C PRO A 117 -7.41 -7.42 -10.14
N ALA A 118 -7.49 -6.16 -9.75
CA ALA A 118 -6.44 -5.19 -10.03
C ALA A 118 -6.20 -4.24 -8.86
N THR A 119 -4.96 -3.84 -8.70
CA THR A 119 -4.53 -2.76 -7.82
C THR A 119 -3.50 -1.91 -8.52
N GLY A 120 -3.43 -0.64 -8.17
CA GLY A 120 -2.44 0.27 -8.74
C GLY A 120 -2.46 1.62 -8.05
N PHE A 121 -1.58 2.48 -8.52
CA PHE A 121 -1.46 3.85 -8.03
C PHE A 121 -0.99 4.79 -9.13
N ALA A 122 -1.22 6.07 -8.92
CA ALA A 122 -0.66 7.16 -9.70
C ALA A 122 0.27 8.00 -8.82
N ILE A 123 1.35 8.50 -9.40
CA ILE A 123 2.27 9.45 -8.76
C ILE A 123 2.05 10.81 -9.41
N ASP A 124 1.89 11.84 -8.58
CA ASP A 124 1.93 13.24 -9.01
C ASP A 124 3.40 13.67 -9.14
N ILE A 125 3.86 13.70 -10.37
CA ILE A 125 5.27 14.01 -10.68
C ILE A 125 5.60 15.47 -10.36
N ASP A 126 4.67 16.39 -10.54
CA ASP A 126 4.88 17.80 -10.25
C ASP A 126 5.03 18.00 -8.73
N ALA A 127 4.09 17.49 -7.94
CA ALA A 127 4.16 17.54 -6.48
C ALA A 127 5.43 16.82 -5.93
N LEU A 128 5.81 15.70 -6.55
CA LEU A 128 7.02 14.96 -6.17
C LEU A 128 8.28 15.77 -6.48
N SER A 129 8.36 16.38 -7.67
CA SER A 129 9.54 17.12 -8.12
C SER A 129 9.86 18.36 -7.27
N GLU A 130 8.82 19.01 -6.73
CA GLU A 130 8.97 20.14 -5.80
C GLU A 130 9.63 19.77 -4.47
N SER A 131 9.57 18.50 -4.10
CA SER A 131 9.99 17.99 -2.79
C SER A 131 11.28 17.15 -2.84
N VAL A 132 11.78 16.81 -4.02
CA VAL A 132 12.97 15.95 -4.21
C VAL A 132 14.13 16.77 -4.79
N ASP A 133 15.28 16.75 -4.09
CA ASP A 133 16.54 17.18 -4.67
C ASP A 133 17.05 16.08 -5.63
N LEU A 134 16.80 16.26 -6.92
CA LEU A 134 17.17 15.30 -7.97
C LEU A 134 18.69 15.22 -8.12
N LYS A 135 19.31 14.40 -7.28
CA LYS A 135 20.70 14.00 -7.44
C LYS A 135 20.81 12.93 -8.53
N LYS A 136 22.03 12.78 -9.05
CA LYS A 136 22.48 11.92 -10.13
C LYS A 136 21.67 10.62 -10.29
N LYS A 137 21.18 10.32 -11.50
CA LYS A 137 20.52 9.08 -11.85
C LYS A 137 21.45 7.88 -11.60
N VAL A 138 21.10 7.05 -10.63
CA VAL A 138 21.76 5.76 -10.39
C VAL A 138 20.94 4.67 -11.07
N ILE A 139 21.62 3.80 -11.83
CA ILE A 139 20.98 2.65 -12.49
C ILE A 139 21.22 1.45 -11.57
N PRO A 140 20.15 0.80 -11.06
CA PRO A 140 20.31 -0.40 -10.24
C PRO A 140 21.12 -1.47 -10.95
N GLN A 141 22.04 -2.11 -10.22
CA GLN A 141 22.91 -3.17 -10.75
C GLN A 141 22.49 -4.55 -10.27
N GLU A 142 21.69 -4.58 -9.20
CA GLU A 142 21.27 -5.78 -8.50
C GLU A 142 19.76 -5.95 -8.57
N LEU A 143 19.31 -7.14 -8.91
CA LEU A 143 17.91 -7.53 -8.79
C LEU A 143 17.77 -8.43 -7.55
N VAL A 144 16.86 -8.10 -6.64
CA VAL A 144 16.65 -8.84 -5.40
C VAL A 144 15.39 -9.67 -5.50
N PHE A 145 15.51 -10.98 -5.41
CA PHE A 145 14.39 -11.91 -5.31
C PHE A 145 14.24 -12.41 -3.87
N CYS A 146 13.03 -12.55 -3.39
CA CYS A 146 12.77 -13.13 -2.08
C CYS A 146 11.50 -13.96 -2.07
N GLU A 147 11.44 -14.97 -1.20
CA GLU A 147 10.20 -15.60 -0.79
C GLU A 147 9.43 -14.69 0.18
N ARG A 148 8.12 -14.88 0.32
CA ARG A 148 7.28 -14.01 1.18
C ARG A 148 7.76 -13.94 2.64
N SER A 149 8.27 -15.05 3.17
CA SER A 149 8.85 -15.14 4.51
C SER A 149 10.06 -14.21 4.72
N ASP A 150 10.82 -13.96 3.65
CA ASP A 150 12.07 -13.22 3.68
C ASP A 150 11.94 -11.77 3.20
N LEU A 151 10.73 -11.32 2.89
CA LEU A 151 10.46 -9.99 2.34
C LEU A 151 11.07 -8.87 3.19
N LYS A 152 10.97 -8.95 4.51
CA LYS A 152 11.57 -7.95 5.42
C LYS A 152 13.09 -7.85 5.25
N GLY A 153 13.77 -8.99 5.15
CA GLY A 153 15.23 -9.04 4.94
C GLY A 153 15.62 -8.43 3.59
N ALA A 154 14.89 -8.78 2.53
CA ALA A 154 15.09 -8.25 1.18
C ALA A 154 14.88 -6.74 1.11
N LEU A 155 13.81 -6.22 1.73
CA LEU A 155 13.54 -4.79 1.77
C LEU A 155 14.58 -4.01 2.59
N ASN A 156 15.05 -4.56 3.71
CA ASN A 156 16.14 -3.96 4.47
C ASN A 156 17.43 -3.90 3.65
N TYR A 157 17.75 -4.97 2.91
CA TYR A 157 18.89 -4.99 2.00
C TYR A 157 18.80 -3.90 0.94
N ILE A 158 17.63 -3.80 0.27
CA ILE A 158 17.38 -2.78 -0.75
C ILE A 158 17.50 -1.37 -0.16
N ASN A 159 16.90 -1.11 1.02
CA ASN A 159 16.96 0.20 1.67
C ASN A 159 18.40 0.62 2.03
N THR A 160 19.25 -0.35 2.38
CA THR A 160 20.68 -0.10 2.66
C THR A 160 21.49 0.12 1.37
N ASN A 161 21.09 -0.53 0.27
CA ASN A 161 21.74 -0.50 -1.04
C ASN A 161 20.87 0.19 -2.11
N SER A 162 20.04 1.14 -1.71
CA SER A 162 18.96 1.73 -2.52
C SER A 162 19.38 2.27 -3.89
N GLU A 163 20.65 2.67 -4.04
CA GLU A 163 21.18 3.14 -5.31
C GLU A 163 21.53 1.99 -6.28
N LEU A 164 21.65 0.76 -5.79
CA LEU A 164 22.19 -0.37 -6.53
C LEU A 164 21.21 -1.53 -6.68
N ALA A 165 20.17 -1.63 -5.84
CA ALA A 165 19.31 -2.78 -5.72
C ALA A 165 17.82 -2.45 -5.97
N GLU A 166 17.12 -3.36 -6.67
CA GLU A 166 15.68 -3.27 -6.99
C GLU A 166 15.00 -4.62 -6.69
N LEU A 167 13.78 -4.59 -6.13
CA LEU A 167 13.02 -5.81 -5.86
C LEU A 167 12.47 -6.42 -7.15
N ALA A 168 12.64 -7.74 -7.32
CA ALA A 168 12.09 -8.48 -8.45
C ALA A 168 10.56 -8.66 -8.30
N PRO A 169 9.73 -8.22 -9.26
CA PRO A 169 8.30 -8.45 -9.27
C PRO A 169 7.99 -9.84 -9.88
N CYS A 170 8.55 -10.91 -9.29
CA CYS A 170 8.48 -12.27 -9.80
C CYS A 170 8.09 -13.23 -8.68
N ASP A 171 7.36 -14.30 -9.02
CA ASP A 171 6.95 -15.32 -8.09
C ASP A 171 7.98 -16.45 -7.93
N THR A 172 8.92 -16.58 -8.87
CA THR A 172 9.93 -17.63 -8.88
C THR A 172 11.34 -17.09 -9.14
N GLU A 173 12.35 -17.79 -8.57
CA GLU A 173 13.77 -17.49 -8.80
C GLU A 173 14.12 -17.58 -10.30
N LYS A 174 13.50 -18.52 -11.04
CA LYS A 174 13.71 -18.67 -12.47
C LYS A 174 13.27 -17.43 -13.26
N GLU A 175 12.07 -16.92 -12.96
CA GLU A 175 11.56 -15.69 -13.57
C GLU A 175 12.42 -14.49 -13.23
N ALA A 176 12.89 -14.39 -11.98
CA ALA A 176 13.79 -13.34 -11.55
C ALA A 176 15.12 -13.39 -12.29
N MET A 177 15.69 -14.58 -12.53
CA MET A 177 16.90 -14.75 -13.33
C MET A 177 16.69 -14.34 -14.80
N GLU A 178 15.58 -14.74 -15.42
CA GLU A 178 15.22 -14.35 -16.78
C GLU A 178 15.03 -12.82 -16.89
N LEU A 179 14.39 -12.22 -15.91
CA LEU A 179 14.21 -10.77 -15.84
C LEU A 179 15.56 -10.05 -15.68
N ALA A 180 16.43 -10.55 -14.79
CA ALA A 180 17.75 -9.99 -14.57
C ALA A 180 18.58 -9.98 -15.87
N LYS A 181 18.60 -11.08 -16.61
CA LYS A 181 19.25 -11.16 -17.93
C LYS A 181 18.66 -10.18 -18.92
N LYS A 182 17.32 -10.16 -19.04
CA LYS A 182 16.62 -9.30 -20.00
C LYS A 182 16.86 -7.81 -19.77
N LYS A 183 16.93 -7.39 -18.50
CA LYS A 183 17.13 -5.98 -18.12
C LYS A 183 18.60 -5.59 -17.94
N GLY A 184 19.53 -6.54 -17.99
CA GLY A 184 20.97 -6.30 -17.91
C GLY A 184 21.47 -6.02 -16.48
N TYR A 185 20.84 -6.59 -15.45
CA TYR A 185 21.38 -6.57 -14.11
C TYR A 185 22.65 -7.40 -14.02
N ARG A 186 23.59 -7.02 -13.17
CA ARG A 186 24.85 -7.74 -12.96
C ARG A 186 24.72 -8.89 -11.97
N THR A 187 23.90 -8.70 -10.95
CA THR A 187 23.76 -9.64 -9.85
C THR A 187 22.27 -9.90 -9.56
N LEU A 188 21.92 -11.16 -9.30
CA LEU A 188 20.67 -11.56 -8.68
C LEU A 188 20.94 -11.95 -7.23
N VAL A 189 20.35 -11.21 -6.29
CA VAL A 189 20.43 -11.47 -4.85
C VAL A 189 19.17 -12.21 -4.43
N ILE A 190 19.32 -13.38 -3.82
CA ILE A 190 18.22 -14.28 -3.48
C ILE A 190 18.13 -14.40 -1.96
N PHE A 191 16.95 -14.07 -1.41
CA PHE A 191 16.61 -14.27 -0.01
C PHE A 191 15.69 -15.48 0.10
N ARG A 192 16.14 -16.50 0.84
CA ARG A 192 15.39 -17.73 1.09
C ARG A 192 15.76 -18.35 2.45
N ASP A 193 14.77 -18.69 3.28
CA ASP A 193 14.94 -19.32 4.58
C ASP A 193 15.93 -18.58 5.51
N GLY A 194 15.92 -17.24 5.47
CA GLY A 194 16.84 -16.39 6.21
C GLY A 194 18.26 -16.34 5.66
N ALA A 195 18.56 -17.06 4.57
CA ALA A 195 19.85 -17.03 3.90
C ALA A 195 19.85 -16.06 2.72
N VAL A 196 21.01 -15.49 2.43
CA VAL A 196 21.24 -14.60 1.29
C VAL A 196 22.25 -15.25 0.35
N LYS A 197 21.90 -15.33 -0.92
CA LYS A 197 22.77 -15.87 -1.98
C LYS A 197 22.88 -14.86 -3.11
N GLU A 198 24.07 -14.56 -3.55
CA GLU A 198 24.36 -13.74 -4.71
C GLU A 198 24.71 -14.64 -5.91
N VAL A 199 24.14 -14.32 -7.06
CA VAL A 199 24.37 -15.03 -8.32
C VAL A 199 24.72 -14.02 -9.40
N GLU A 200 25.90 -14.17 -9.98
CA GLU A 200 26.31 -13.33 -11.12
C GLU A 200 25.45 -13.66 -12.35
N VAL A 201 24.89 -12.63 -12.96
CA VAL A 201 24.02 -12.76 -14.13
C VAL A 201 24.90 -12.76 -15.37
N GLN A 202 25.08 -13.94 -15.97
CA GLN A 202 25.78 -14.09 -17.24
C GLN A 202 24.87 -13.63 -18.39
N ALA A 203 25.41 -12.79 -19.25
CA ALA A 203 24.73 -12.24 -20.41
C ALA A 203 24.32 -13.33 -21.45
#